data_196d809f0da25421640537a823fd1878
#
_entry.id   196d809f0da25421640537a823fd1878
#
_cell.length_a   1.000
_cell.length_b   1.000
_cell.length_c   1.000
_cell.angle_alpha   90.00
_cell.angle_beta   90.00
_cell.angle_gamma   90.00
#
_symmetry.space_group_name_H-M   'P 1'
#
loop_
_entity.id
_entity.type
_entity.pdbx_description
1 polymer ?
#
loop_
_entity_poly.entity_id
_entity_poly.type
_entity_poly.pdbx_seq_one_letter_code
_entity_poly.pdbx_strand_id
1 'polypeptide(L)'
;MYAIVRSYSGDGASELFDQLEQRNDEIKELIGGVPGFVSYTAFRSDDGGGSTVTVCRDKTGTDESSRRAAEWVKANISATANPPATTEGGTVAHFSS
;
A
#
# COMPACT_ATOMS: atom_id res chain seq x y z
N MET A 1 -14.16 10.55 1.32
CA MET A 1 -13.05 9.58 1.36
C MET A 1 -11.98 9.94 0.35
N TYR A 2 -10.78 9.52 0.63
CA TYR A 2 -9.63 9.76 -0.23
C TYR A 2 -8.91 8.43 -0.47
N ALA A 3 -8.41 8.21 -1.69
CA ALA A 3 -7.78 6.95 -2.07
C ALA A 3 -6.40 7.20 -2.66
N ILE A 4 -5.47 6.28 -2.39
CA ILE A 4 -4.15 6.29 -3.00
C ILE A 4 -3.82 4.90 -3.53
N VAL A 5 -3.32 4.86 -4.77
CA VAL A 5 -2.79 3.65 -5.39
C VAL A 5 -1.27 3.79 -5.47
N ARG A 6 -0.57 2.79 -4.99
CA ARG A 6 0.89 2.71 -5.10
C ARG A 6 1.21 1.50 -5.97
N SER A 7 1.85 1.74 -7.12
CA SER A 7 2.23 0.68 -8.05
C SER A 7 3.73 0.45 -7.98
N TYR A 8 4.11 -0.78 -7.69
CA TYR A 8 5.50 -1.20 -7.51
C TYR A 8 5.96 -2.03 -8.69
N SER A 9 7.18 -1.77 -9.15
CA SER A 9 7.77 -2.48 -10.28
C SER A 9 9.29 -2.58 -10.09
N GLY A 10 9.94 -3.34 -10.96
CA GLY A 10 11.40 -3.47 -10.93
C GLY A 10 11.88 -4.52 -9.95
N ASP A 11 13.18 -4.49 -9.66
CA ASP A 11 13.87 -5.49 -8.87
C ASP A 11 13.36 -5.58 -7.46
N GLY A 12 13.06 -5.88 -6.67
CA GLY A 12 12.53 -5.87 -5.31
C GLY A 12 11.01 -5.93 -5.21
N ALA A 13 10.27 -5.71 -6.31
CA ALA A 13 8.81 -5.73 -6.23
C ALA A 13 8.27 -7.11 -5.86
N SER A 14 8.83 -8.16 -6.45
CA SER A 14 8.41 -9.53 -6.14
C SER A 14 8.66 -9.87 -4.66
N GLU A 15 9.83 -9.49 -4.13
CA GLU A 15 10.14 -9.69 -2.71
C GLU A 15 9.18 -8.92 -1.82
N LEU A 16 8.85 -7.69 -2.20
CA LEU A 16 7.89 -6.88 -1.44
C LEU A 16 6.55 -7.59 -1.30
N PHE A 17 5.99 -8.09 -2.40
CA PHE A 17 4.70 -8.75 -2.34
C PHE A 17 4.76 -10.13 -1.67
N ASP A 18 5.89 -10.84 -1.75
CA ASP A 18 6.10 -12.05 -0.95
C ASP A 18 6.02 -11.72 0.55
N GLN A 19 6.68 -10.65 0.98
CA GLN A 19 6.66 -10.22 2.37
C GLN A 19 5.27 -9.75 2.81
N LEU A 20 4.56 -9.01 1.97
CA LEU A 20 3.19 -8.60 2.28
C LEU A 20 2.28 -9.79 2.50
N GLU A 21 2.43 -10.83 1.68
CA GLU A 21 1.63 -12.04 1.81
C GLU A 21 1.97 -12.82 3.09
N GLN A 22 3.26 -12.98 3.39
CA GLN A 22 3.72 -13.70 4.56
C GLN A 22 3.46 -12.95 5.88
N ARG A 23 3.50 -11.63 5.84
CA ARG A 23 3.38 -10.77 7.02
C ARG A 23 2.09 -9.94 6.99
N ASN A 24 1.03 -10.54 6.50
CA ASN A 24 -0.27 -9.89 6.32
C ASN A 24 -0.81 -9.28 7.61
N ASP A 25 -0.71 -10.01 8.73
CA ASP A 25 -1.19 -9.52 10.02
C ASP A 25 -0.45 -8.27 10.48
N GLU A 26 0.86 -8.22 10.24
CA GLU A 26 1.67 -7.04 10.58
C GLU A 26 1.25 -5.84 9.75
N ILE A 27 1.01 -6.03 8.46
CA ILE A 27 0.54 -4.97 7.57
C ILE A 27 -0.84 -4.48 8.00
N LYS A 28 -1.72 -5.39 8.39
CA LYS A 28 -3.04 -5.06 8.87
C LYS A 28 -2.98 -4.13 10.09
N GLU A 29 -2.10 -4.41 11.03
CA GLU A 29 -1.91 -3.55 12.20
C GLU A 29 -1.31 -2.20 11.82
N LEU A 30 -0.30 -2.22 10.95
CA LEU A 30 0.42 -1.01 10.57
C LEU A 30 -0.47 -0.03 9.81
N ILE A 31 -1.10 -0.49 8.74
CA ILE A 31 -1.91 0.36 7.86
C ILE A 31 -3.31 0.55 8.45
N GLY A 32 -3.90 -0.51 9.00
CA GLY A 32 -5.22 -0.44 9.62
C GLY A 32 -5.28 0.46 10.85
N GLY A 33 -4.13 0.71 11.49
CA GLY A 33 -4.02 1.64 12.61
C GLY A 33 -3.96 3.11 12.23
N VAL A 34 -3.94 3.43 10.95
CA VAL A 34 -3.91 4.82 10.49
C VAL A 34 -5.24 5.51 10.84
N PRO A 35 -5.21 6.71 11.42
CA PRO A 35 -6.44 7.44 11.71
C PRO A 35 -7.28 7.63 10.45
N GLY A 36 -8.57 7.30 10.54
CA GLY A 36 -9.49 7.42 9.41
C GLY A 36 -9.39 6.29 8.39
N PHE A 37 -8.68 5.22 8.70
CA PHE A 37 -8.55 4.07 7.80
C PHE A 37 -9.93 3.49 7.43
N VAL A 38 -10.12 3.20 6.15
CA VAL A 38 -11.35 2.57 5.63
C VAL A 38 -11.05 1.19 5.04
N SER A 39 -10.10 1.09 4.11
CA SER A 39 -9.79 -0.18 3.46
C SER A 39 -8.38 -0.22 2.89
N TYR A 40 -7.88 -1.44 2.70
CA TYR A 40 -6.59 -1.67 2.09
C TYR A 40 -6.67 -2.96 1.26
N THR A 41 -6.17 -2.89 0.03
CA THR A 41 -6.09 -4.04 -0.85
C THR A 41 -4.72 -4.06 -1.53
N ALA A 42 -4.07 -5.20 -1.54
CA ALA A 42 -2.81 -5.40 -2.24
C ALA A 42 -2.96 -6.57 -3.21
N PHE A 43 -2.43 -6.42 -4.42
CA PHE A 43 -2.50 -7.49 -5.41
C PHE A 43 -1.24 -7.52 -6.27
N ARG A 44 -0.90 -8.72 -6.76
CA ARG A 44 0.20 -8.88 -7.70
C ARG A 44 -0.29 -8.61 -9.12
N SER A 45 0.54 -7.93 -9.89
CA SER A 45 0.32 -7.81 -11.34
C SER A 45 0.90 -9.02 -12.06
N ASP A 46 0.38 -9.34 -13.23
CA ASP A 46 0.88 -10.47 -14.03
C ASP A 46 2.34 -10.28 -14.49
N ASP A 47 2.84 -9.06 -14.46
CA ASP A 47 4.22 -8.73 -14.86
C ASP A 47 5.25 -8.89 -13.72
N GLY A 48 4.85 -9.40 -12.58
CA GLY A 48 5.72 -9.61 -11.42
C GLY A 48 5.78 -8.47 -10.43
N GLY A 49 5.19 -7.32 -10.74
CA GLY A 49 5.01 -6.22 -9.82
C GLY A 49 3.72 -6.36 -9.03
N GLY A 50 3.16 -5.24 -8.61
CA GLY A 50 1.89 -5.22 -7.93
C GLY A 50 1.49 -3.83 -7.49
N SER A 51 0.30 -3.73 -6.95
CA SER A 51 -0.24 -2.45 -6.49
C SER A 51 -0.92 -2.60 -5.14
N THR A 52 -0.94 -1.51 -4.39
CA THR A 52 -1.74 -1.41 -3.17
C THR A 52 -2.71 -0.26 -3.30
N VAL A 53 -3.91 -0.44 -2.75
CA VAL A 53 -4.93 0.60 -2.72
C VAL A 53 -5.31 0.84 -1.27
N THR A 54 -5.10 2.05 -0.80
CA THR A 54 -5.48 2.45 0.57
C THR A 54 -6.55 3.52 0.47
N VAL A 55 -7.63 3.34 1.22
CA VAL A 55 -8.71 4.33 1.32
C VAL A 55 -8.82 4.77 2.77
N CYS A 56 -8.87 6.09 2.97
CA CYS A 56 -9.07 6.70 4.29
C CYS A 56 -10.17 7.75 4.17
N ARG A 57 -10.61 8.27 5.31
CA ARG A 57 -11.64 9.31 5.33
C ARG A 57 -11.17 10.60 4.67
N ASP A 58 -9.88 10.91 4.77
CA ASP A 58 -9.30 12.12 4.20
C ASP A 58 -7.84 11.90 3.78
N LYS A 59 -7.27 12.91 3.15
CA LYS A 59 -5.89 12.87 2.64
C LYS A 59 -4.85 12.71 3.75
N THR A 60 -5.11 13.24 4.94
CA THR A 60 -4.20 13.10 6.07
C THR A 60 -3.95 11.62 6.38
N GLY A 61 -5.00 10.80 6.33
CA GLY A 61 -4.89 9.36 6.54
C GLY A 61 -4.07 8.67 5.46
N THR A 62 -4.33 8.95 4.19
CA THR A 62 -3.57 8.33 3.11
C THR A 62 -2.11 8.80 3.11
N ASP A 63 -1.82 10.04 3.46
CA ASP A 63 -0.45 10.53 3.60
C ASP A 63 0.27 9.76 4.72
N GLU A 64 -0.38 9.54 5.84
CA GLU A 64 0.20 8.75 6.93
C GLU A 64 0.42 7.29 6.53
N SER A 65 -0.52 6.70 5.78
CA SER A 65 -0.36 5.34 5.28
C SER A 65 0.86 5.23 4.35
N SER A 66 1.08 6.23 3.52
CA SER A 66 2.25 6.26 2.62
C SER A 66 3.55 6.33 3.40
N ARG A 67 3.60 7.15 4.46
CA ARG A 67 4.77 7.27 5.32
C ARG A 67 5.08 5.93 5.99
N ARG A 68 4.07 5.28 6.56
CA ARG A 68 4.23 3.99 7.22
C ARG A 68 4.68 2.90 6.24
N ALA A 69 4.09 2.88 5.04
CA ALA A 69 4.45 1.92 4.01
C ALA A 69 5.91 2.09 3.58
N ALA A 70 6.36 3.33 3.36
CA ALA A 70 7.73 3.60 2.96
C ALA A 70 8.74 3.17 4.04
N GLU A 71 8.44 3.44 5.30
CA GLU A 71 9.29 3.02 6.41
C GLU A 71 9.38 1.50 6.52
N TRP A 72 8.24 0.83 6.35
CA TRP A 72 8.18 -0.63 6.43
C TRP A 72 8.99 -1.28 5.31
N VAL A 73 8.87 -0.78 4.08
CA VAL A 73 9.63 -1.29 2.94
C VAL A 73 11.13 -1.11 3.20
N LYS A 74 11.53 0.06 3.64
CA LYS A 74 12.93 0.35 3.95
C LYS A 74 13.49 -0.59 5.01
N ALA A 75 12.70 -0.95 6.00
CA ALA A 75 13.14 -1.78 7.13
C ALA A 75 13.12 -3.28 6.82
N ASN A 76 12.29 -3.73 5.89
CA ASN A 76 11.98 -5.16 5.71
C ASN A 76 12.33 -5.73 4.33
N ILE A 77 12.57 -4.88 3.34
CA ILE A 77 12.90 -5.34 1.99
C ILE A 77 14.37 -5.13 1.74
N SER A 78 15.09 -6.23 1.50
CA SER A 78 16.55 -6.18 1.35
C SER A 78 16.98 -5.75 -0.05
N ALA A 79 16.19 -6.06 -1.08
CA ALA A 79 16.49 -5.64 -2.44
C ALA A 79 16.12 -4.16 -2.63
N THR A 80 16.87 -3.46 -3.48
CA THR A 80 16.54 -2.09 -3.82
C THR A 80 15.27 -2.07 -4.66
N ALA A 81 14.19 -1.57 -4.09
CA ALA A 81 12.94 -1.40 -4.81
C ALA A 81 12.87 0.02 -5.35
N ASN A 82 12.32 0.17 -6.55
CA ASN A 82 12.03 1.50 -7.09
C ASN A 82 10.94 2.15 -6.23
N PRO A 83 10.97 3.48 -6.05
CA PRO A 83 9.85 4.15 -5.41
C PRO A 83 8.56 3.86 -6.18
N PRO A 84 7.42 3.65 -5.49
CA PRO A 84 6.18 3.35 -6.21
C PRO A 84 5.69 4.55 -7.01
N ALA A 85 5.07 4.27 -8.14
CA ALA A 85 4.29 5.26 -8.85
C ALA A 85 2.98 5.43 -8.09
N THR A 86 2.61 6.66 -7.75
CA THR A 86 1.42 6.92 -6.97
C THR A 86 0.36 7.67 -7.76
N THR A 87 -0.89 7.28 -7.55
CA THR A 87 -2.06 8.00 -8.05
C THR A 87 -2.99 8.20 -6.86
N GLU A 88 -3.43 9.42 -6.61
CA GLU A 88 -4.27 9.71 -5.46
C GLU A 88 -5.34 10.73 -5.78
N GLY A 89 -6.45 10.66 -5.07
CA GLY A 89 -7.54 11.60 -5.26
C GLY A 89 -8.76 11.31 -4.39
N GLY A 90 -9.72 12.21 -4.44
CA GLY A 90 -10.98 12.04 -3.75
C GLY A 90 -11.78 10.88 -4.34
N THR A 91 -12.37 10.06 -3.46
CA THR A 91 -13.14 8.90 -3.87
C THR A 91 -14.46 9.33 -4.48
N VAL A 92 -14.76 8.80 -5.67
CA VAL A 92 -16.02 9.07 -6.37
C VAL A 92 -17.05 7.99 -6.05
N ALA A 93 -16.62 6.74 -5.92
CA ALA A 93 -17.51 5.63 -5.58
C ALA A 93 -16.70 4.57 -4.82
N HIS A 94 -17.29 4.00 -3.79
CA HIS A 94 -16.66 2.96 -2.99
C HIS A 94 -17.72 1.98 -2.52
N PHE A 95 -17.63 0.73 -2.98
CA PHE A 95 -18.56 -0.32 -2.64
C PHE A 95 -17.84 -1.48 -1.97
N SER A 96 -18.49 -2.10 -1.02
CA SER A 96 -18.02 -3.33 -0.40
C SER A 96 -19.20 -4.23 -0.06
N SER A 97 -18.95 -5.53 -0.02
CA SER A 97 -19.97 -6.52 0.35
C SER A 97 -20.10 -6.66 1.86
#